data_e039b81f5d91db78c57227d469dca0fa
#
_entry.id   e039b81f5d91db78c57227d469dca0fa
#
_cell.length_a   1.000
_cell.length_b   1.000
_cell.length_c   1.000
_cell.angle_alpha   90.00
_cell.angle_beta   90.00
_cell.angle_gamma   90.00
#
_symmetry.space_group_name_H-M   'P 1'
#
loop_
_entity.id
_entity.type
_entity.pdbx_description
1 polymer ?
#
loop_
_entity_poly.entity_id
_entity_poly.type
_entity_poly.pdbx_seq_one_letter_code
_entity_poly.pdbx_strand_id
1 'polypeptide(L)'
;MRCFVMRNMLGIILAGLAVVALPAIADEVRLKPFVLGTAPAGNMEQAVAAVKAALKAQGFDEAGSYSPYAGATVIVVTSPEIKAAAVAKAKLGGFGAGQRVAVTDYKGKLQVSYMNPAYLGAAYGLGKLEAVSEKLKTALGATREFGAVDGLTAEALAPGTYHYMVGMPYFQQVDVHAKYPNYQAALAAVEKGLAAGKGGTKKVYRIDLPGREASVFGVAIVTGDGIDKGDKDTDKEIMDILDWQELRITAALPNEILVQGGEVMSLRGRYRIALHSPDTKMAGAHGFTKIMSAPGGIKAALNAVAGGE
;
A
#
# COMPACT_ATOMS: atom_id res chain seq x y z
N MET A 1 45.25 -58.35 -69.98
CA MET A 1 45.79 -57.24 -69.19
C MET A 1 44.66 -56.52 -68.59
N ARG A 2 44.59 -56.50 -67.26
CA ARG A 2 43.41 -56.10 -66.45
C ARG A 2 43.51 -54.62 -66.05
N CYS A 3 42.51 -53.80 -66.46
CA CYS A 3 42.32 -52.42 -65.97
C CYS A 3 41.57 -52.39 -64.64
N PHE A 4 42.17 -51.75 -63.70
CA PHE A 4 41.55 -51.54 -62.35
C PHE A 4 40.92 -50.19 -62.36
N VAL A 5 39.57 -50.13 -62.11
CA VAL A 5 38.80 -48.87 -61.96
C VAL A 5 38.69 -48.58 -60.51
N MET A 6 39.29 -47.48 -60.04
CA MET A 6 39.12 -46.92 -58.69
C MET A 6 37.85 -46.06 -58.69
N ARG A 7 36.91 -46.42 -57.79
CA ARG A 7 35.66 -45.66 -57.53
C ARG A 7 35.88 -44.78 -56.34
N ASN A 8 35.88 -43.47 -56.53
CA ASN A 8 35.90 -42.47 -55.46
C ASN A 8 34.51 -42.42 -54.83
N MET A 9 34.40 -42.72 -53.51
CA MET A 9 33.24 -42.43 -52.67
C MET A 9 33.45 -41.05 -52.04
N LEU A 10 32.62 -40.06 -52.42
CA LEU A 10 32.54 -38.74 -51.84
C LEU A 10 31.58 -38.84 -50.66
N GLY A 11 32.10 -38.83 -49.39
CA GLY A 11 31.29 -38.76 -48.18
C GLY A 11 30.84 -37.31 -47.89
N ILE A 12 29.54 -37.09 -47.93
CA ILE A 12 28.94 -35.81 -47.55
C ILE A 12 28.77 -35.83 -46.01
N ILE A 13 29.53 -35.00 -45.29
CA ILE A 13 29.35 -34.77 -43.87
C ILE A 13 28.29 -33.69 -43.73
N LEU A 14 27.07 -34.04 -43.29
CA LEU A 14 26.04 -33.12 -42.87
C LEU A 14 26.37 -32.64 -41.45
N ALA A 15 26.91 -31.42 -41.30
CA ALA A 15 27.06 -30.78 -40.02
C ALA A 15 25.68 -30.24 -39.56
N GLY A 16 25.03 -30.93 -38.63
CA GLY A 16 23.80 -30.46 -37.98
C GLY A 16 24.10 -29.26 -37.09
N LEU A 17 23.62 -28.08 -37.49
CA LEU A 17 23.63 -26.89 -36.62
C LEU A 17 22.55 -27.08 -35.51
N ALA A 18 22.96 -27.45 -34.31
CA ALA A 18 22.07 -27.41 -33.15
C ALA A 18 21.86 -25.95 -32.76
N VAL A 19 20.70 -25.38 -33.10
CA VAL A 19 20.24 -24.08 -32.57
C VAL A 19 19.87 -24.28 -31.09
N VAL A 20 20.77 -23.89 -30.20
CA VAL A 20 20.47 -23.78 -28.80
C VAL A 20 19.57 -22.56 -28.63
N ALA A 21 18.26 -22.78 -28.48
CA ALA A 21 17.31 -21.73 -28.07
C ALA A 21 17.66 -21.32 -26.63
N LEU A 22 18.29 -20.15 -26.50
CA LEU A 22 18.41 -19.51 -25.19
C LEU A 22 16.99 -19.24 -24.69
N PRO A 23 16.67 -19.60 -23.43
CA PRO A 23 15.39 -19.21 -22.84
C PRO A 23 15.31 -17.69 -22.90
N ALA A 24 14.24 -17.16 -23.51
CA ALA A 24 13.91 -15.75 -23.39
C ALA A 24 13.71 -15.47 -21.90
N ILE A 25 14.59 -14.67 -21.31
CA ILE A 25 14.38 -14.13 -19.98
C ILE A 25 13.16 -13.21 -20.13
N ALA A 26 11.99 -13.70 -19.73
CA ALA A 26 10.81 -12.83 -19.62
C ALA A 26 11.18 -11.69 -18.67
N ASP A 27 11.02 -10.46 -19.12
CA ASP A 27 11.22 -9.29 -18.26
C ASP A 27 10.34 -9.47 -17.02
N GLU A 28 10.98 -9.55 -15.86
CA GLU A 28 10.31 -9.77 -14.59
C GLU A 28 9.45 -8.55 -14.27
N VAL A 29 8.12 -8.75 -14.12
CA VAL A 29 7.17 -7.68 -13.84
C VAL A 29 7.51 -7.04 -12.50
N ARG A 30 7.85 -5.74 -12.53
CA ARG A 30 8.17 -4.96 -11.35
C ARG A 30 7.03 -4.01 -11.02
N LEU A 31 6.50 -4.16 -9.83
CA LEU A 31 5.37 -3.40 -9.31
C LEU A 31 5.86 -2.16 -8.57
N LYS A 32 5.13 -1.06 -8.71
CA LYS A 32 5.38 0.18 -7.97
C LYS A 32 4.20 0.48 -7.03
N PRO A 33 4.44 1.22 -5.92
CA PRO A 33 3.42 1.40 -4.88
C PRO A 33 2.14 2.09 -5.34
N PHE A 34 2.22 2.99 -6.32
CA PHE A 34 1.10 3.84 -6.71
C PHE A 34 0.85 3.81 -8.21
N VAL A 35 -0.38 4.11 -8.58
CA VAL A 35 -0.82 4.34 -9.96
C VAL A 35 -1.33 5.77 -10.08
N LEU A 36 -0.88 6.47 -11.11
CA LEU A 36 -1.40 7.77 -11.52
C LEU A 36 -2.61 7.55 -12.40
N GLY A 37 -3.75 8.06 -11.97
CA GLY A 37 -4.98 8.10 -12.74
C GLY A 37 -5.08 9.36 -13.61
N THR A 38 -6.26 9.58 -14.15
CA THR A 38 -6.63 10.80 -14.89
C THR A 38 -7.37 11.74 -13.95
N ALA A 39 -6.86 12.94 -13.75
CA ALA A 39 -7.54 13.94 -12.94
C ALA A 39 -8.75 14.49 -13.70
N PRO A 40 -9.95 14.53 -13.09
CA PRO A 40 -11.09 15.21 -13.65
C PRO A 40 -10.83 16.73 -13.79
N ALA A 41 -11.48 17.36 -14.74
CA ALA A 41 -11.46 18.81 -14.85
C ALA A 41 -12.23 19.49 -13.70
N GLY A 42 -11.84 20.71 -13.35
CA GLY A 42 -12.52 21.50 -12.32
C GLY A 42 -11.64 21.80 -11.11
N ASN A 43 -12.28 22.24 -10.03
CA ASN A 43 -11.62 22.48 -8.76
C ASN A 43 -11.51 21.18 -7.91
N MET A 44 -10.88 21.27 -6.74
CA MET A 44 -10.69 20.14 -5.83
C MET A 44 -12.02 19.46 -5.45
N GLU A 45 -13.05 20.23 -5.10
CA GLU A 45 -14.34 19.68 -4.68
C GLU A 45 -15.02 18.90 -5.82
N GLN A 46 -15.03 19.48 -7.02
CA GLN A 46 -15.56 18.84 -8.23
C GLN A 46 -14.80 17.56 -8.58
N ALA A 47 -13.47 17.60 -8.49
CA ALA A 47 -12.65 16.43 -8.77
C ALA A 47 -12.87 15.32 -7.75
N VAL A 48 -12.95 15.62 -6.46
CA VAL A 48 -13.27 14.65 -5.40
C VAL A 48 -14.66 14.03 -5.64
N ALA A 49 -15.67 14.85 -5.97
CA ALA A 49 -17.01 14.36 -6.27
C ALA A 49 -17.03 13.42 -7.50
N ALA A 50 -16.33 13.80 -8.57
CA ALA A 50 -16.22 12.99 -9.78
C ALA A 50 -15.50 11.65 -9.52
N VAL A 51 -14.40 11.67 -8.76
CA VAL A 51 -13.65 10.45 -8.36
C VAL A 51 -14.56 9.52 -7.54
N LYS A 52 -15.29 10.04 -6.55
CA LYS A 52 -16.23 9.24 -5.75
C LYS A 52 -17.34 8.62 -6.61
N ALA A 53 -17.89 9.38 -7.54
CA ALA A 53 -18.92 8.89 -8.47
C ALA A 53 -18.39 7.78 -9.38
N ALA A 54 -17.18 7.95 -9.94
CA ALA A 54 -16.54 6.97 -10.79
C ALA A 54 -16.24 5.66 -10.06
N LEU A 55 -15.73 5.74 -8.82
CA LEU A 55 -15.48 4.58 -7.96
C LEU A 55 -16.80 3.83 -7.66
N LYS A 56 -17.85 4.57 -7.28
CA LYS A 56 -19.17 3.99 -7.02
C LYS A 56 -19.74 3.26 -8.24
N ALA A 57 -19.59 3.85 -9.43
CA ALA A 57 -20.04 3.25 -10.70
C ALA A 57 -19.35 1.90 -11.00
N GLN A 58 -18.14 1.68 -10.47
CA GLN A 58 -17.41 0.41 -10.58
C GLN A 58 -17.66 -0.55 -9.39
N GLY A 59 -18.64 -0.26 -8.54
CA GLY A 59 -19.04 -1.13 -7.43
C GLY A 59 -18.14 -1.05 -6.21
N PHE A 60 -17.42 0.07 -6.04
CA PHE A 60 -16.74 0.36 -4.79
C PHE A 60 -17.67 1.09 -3.82
N ASP A 61 -17.61 0.68 -2.55
CA ASP A 61 -18.27 1.35 -1.43
C ASP A 61 -17.27 2.31 -0.77
N GLU A 62 -17.63 3.58 -0.61
CA GLU A 62 -16.85 4.52 0.18
C GLU A 62 -16.90 4.13 1.66
N ALA A 63 -15.75 3.80 2.24
CA ALA A 63 -15.62 3.53 3.67
C ALA A 63 -15.41 4.81 4.49
N GLY A 64 -14.78 5.82 3.88
CA GLY A 64 -14.57 7.12 4.47
C GLY A 64 -13.63 7.99 3.64
N SER A 65 -13.51 9.27 4.04
CA SER A 65 -12.59 10.21 3.40
C SER A 65 -12.15 11.29 4.39
N TYR A 66 -10.99 11.88 4.16
CA TYR A 66 -10.47 13.01 4.94
C TYR A 66 -9.43 13.81 4.17
N SER A 67 -9.13 15.01 4.67
CA SER A 67 -8.06 15.86 4.15
C SER A 67 -6.91 15.87 5.16
N PRO A 68 -5.79 15.20 4.85
CA PRO A 68 -4.62 15.17 5.75
C PRO A 68 -3.95 16.54 5.87
N TYR A 69 -3.99 17.34 4.81
CA TYR A 69 -3.48 18.70 4.72
C TYR A 69 -4.18 19.47 3.60
N ALA A 70 -3.97 20.79 3.56
CA ALA A 70 -4.57 21.65 2.53
C ALA A 70 -4.18 21.18 1.11
N GLY A 71 -5.15 21.15 0.20
CA GLY A 71 -4.93 20.70 -1.17
C GLY A 71 -4.85 19.19 -1.34
N ALA A 72 -5.24 18.39 -0.34
CA ALA A 72 -5.25 16.93 -0.45
C ALA A 72 -6.53 16.34 0.14
N THR A 73 -7.09 15.35 -0.54
CA THR A 73 -8.21 14.53 -0.04
C THR A 73 -7.90 13.07 -0.31
N VAL A 74 -7.95 12.24 0.74
CA VAL A 74 -7.86 10.79 0.64
C VAL A 74 -9.25 10.20 0.76
N ILE A 75 -9.60 9.34 -0.17
CA ILE A 75 -10.84 8.58 -0.23
C ILE A 75 -10.48 7.12 -0.05
N VAL A 76 -11.11 6.46 0.91
CA VAL A 76 -10.91 5.02 1.14
C VAL A 76 -12.16 4.29 0.72
N VAL A 77 -11.98 3.30 -0.15
CA VAL A 77 -13.05 2.47 -0.66
C VAL A 77 -12.79 1.00 -0.39
N THR A 78 -13.84 0.22 -0.39
CA THR A 78 -13.79 -1.23 -0.33
C THR A 78 -14.71 -1.85 -1.38
N SER A 79 -14.65 -3.15 -1.58
CA SER A 79 -15.58 -3.89 -2.44
C SER A 79 -15.72 -5.32 -1.94
N PRO A 80 -16.70 -6.11 -2.44
CA PRO A 80 -16.81 -7.51 -2.11
C PRO A 80 -15.54 -8.31 -2.41
N GLU A 81 -14.84 -8.00 -3.52
CA GLU A 81 -13.61 -8.69 -3.92
C GLU A 81 -12.46 -8.37 -2.97
N ILE A 82 -12.31 -7.11 -2.54
CA ILE A 82 -11.30 -6.69 -1.56
C ILE A 82 -11.55 -7.39 -0.22
N LYS A 83 -12.80 -7.36 0.26
CA LYS A 83 -13.19 -8.04 1.52
C LYS A 83 -12.95 -9.53 1.45
N ALA A 84 -13.29 -10.18 0.33
CA ALA A 84 -13.06 -11.60 0.13
C ALA A 84 -11.57 -11.96 0.20
N ALA A 85 -10.71 -11.19 -0.48
CA ALA A 85 -9.26 -11.38 -0.42
C ALA A 85 -8.71 -11.17 1.00
N ALA A 86 -9.19 -10.15 1.72
CA ALA A 86 -8.82 -9.90 3.11
C ALA A 86 -9.25 -11.03 4.06
N VAL A 87 -10.45 -11.59 3.87
CA VAL A 87 -10.98 -12.72 4.64
C VAL A 87 -10.21 -14.00 4.34
N ALA A 88 -9.82 -14.24 3.09
CA ALA A 88 -9.05 -15.43 2.69
C ALA A 88 -7.67 -15.47 3.38
N LYS A 89 -7.10 -14.32 3.74
CA LYS A 89 -5.90 -14.22 4.55
C LYS A 89 -6.22 -14.48 6.02
N ALA A 90 -5.71 -15.58 6.58
CA ALA A 90 -6.06 -16.02 7.94
C ALA A 90 -5.73 -14.99 9.02
N LYS A 91 -4.58 -14.32 8.91
CA LYS A 91 -4.13 -13.26 9.84
C LYS A 91 -3.72 -12.01 9.07
N LEU A 92 -4.00 -10.83 9.66
CA LEU A 92 -3.59 -9.52 9.17
C LEU A 92 -4.18 -9.10 7.81
N GLY A 93 -5.05 -9.93 7.21
CA GLY A 93 -5.68 -9.60 5.92
C GLY A 93 -6.50 -8.30 5.98
N GLY A 94 -7.01 -7.94 7.16
CA GLY A 94 -7.76 -6.70 7.38
C GLY A 94 -7.00 -5.43 6.97
N PHE A 95 -5.67 -5.39 7.05
CA PHE A 95 -4.87 -4.25 6.56
C PHE A 95 -5.01 -4.01 5.05
N GLY A 96 -5.44 -5.01 4.29
CA GLY A 96 -5.71 -4.86 2.87
C GLY A 96 -7.18 -4.69 2.51
N ALA A 97 -8.09 -4.54 3.49
CA ALA A 97 -9.52 -4.43 3.23
C ALA A 97 -9.96 -3.06 2.67
N GLY A 98 -9.11 -2.05 2.74
CA GLY A 98 -9.34 -0.72 2.19
C GLY A 98 -8.41 -0.39 1.03
N GLN A 99 -8.96 0.16 -0.04
CA GLN A 99 -8.21 0.71 -1.16
C GLN A 99 -8.19 2.23 -1.06
N ARG A 100 -7.01 2.84 -1.13
CA ARG A 100 -6.81 4.28 -0.92
C ARG A 100 -6.63 4.99 -2.26
N VAL A 101 -7.38 6.07 -2.44
CA VAL A 101 -7.33 6.97 -3.60
C VAL A 101 -7.10 8.38 -3.07
N ALA A 102 -6.27 9.16 -3.70
CA ALA A 102 -6.01 10.54 -3.34
C ALA A 102 -6.28 11.48 -4.51
N VAL A 103 -6.89 12.62 -4.22
CA VAL A 103 -6.93 13.80 -5.08
C VAL A 103 -6.03 14.84 -4.42
N THR A 104 -5.01 15.30 -5.14
CA THR A 104 -4.00 16.20 -4.57
C THR A 104 -3.74 17.35 -5.54
N ASP A 105 -3.75 18.56 -5.02
CA ASP A 105 -3.29 19.75 -5.76
C ASP A 105 -1.78 19.86 -5.62
N TYR A 106 -1.08 19.83 -6.73
CA TYR A 106 0.34 20.13 -6.77
C TYR A 106 0.61 21.31 -7.71
N LYS A 107 0.94 22.46 -7.12
CA LYS A 107 1.21 23.70 -7.87
C LYS A 107 0.07 24.11 -8.83
N GLY A 108 -1.17 24.01 -8.37
CA GLY A 108 -2.36 24.36 -9.15
C GLY A 108 -2.78 23.29 -10.17
N LYS A 109 -2.19 22.09 -10.12
CA LYS A 109 -2.59 20.97 -10.96
C LYS A 109 -3.12 19.84 -10.10
N LEU A 110 -4.33 19.41 -10.36
CA LEU A 110 -4.93 18.27 -9.69
C LEU A 110 -4.31 16.98 -10.21
N GLN A 111 -4.02 16.07 -9.29
CA GLN A 111 -3.58 14.71 -9.53
C GLN A 111 -4.55 13.75 -8.85
N VAL A 112 -4.86 12.65 -9.52
CA VAL A 112 -5.52 11.49 -8.91
C VAL A 112 -4.50 10.36 -8.85
N SER A 113 -4.25 9.84 -7.67
CA SER A 113 -3.38 8.68 -7.48
C SER A 113 -4.06 7.64 -6.59
N TYR A 114 -3.70 6.39 -6.75
CA TYR A 114 -4.21 5.34 -5.89
C TYR A 114 -3.14 4.29 -5.61
N MET A 115 -3.29 3.60 -4.47
CA MET A 115 -2.43 2.46 -4.15
C MET A 115 -2.57 1.40 -5.24
N ASN A 116 -1.45 0.88 -5.72
CA ASN A 116 -1.44 -0.20 -6.70
C ASN A 116 -1.94 -1.51 -6.05
N PRO A 117 -3.10 -2.05 -6.48
CA PRO A 117 -3.64 -3.26 -5.86
C PRO A 117 -2.72 -4.48 -6.00
N ALA A 118 -2.03 -4.61 -7.13
CA ALA A 118 -1.07 -5.70 -7.34
C ALA A 118 0.12 -5.62 -6.37
N TYR A 119 0.62 -4.41 -6.12
CA TYR A 119 1.71 -4.15 -5.16
C TYR A 119 1.27 -4.50 -3.73
N LEU A 120 0.12 -3.97 -3.27
CA LEU A 120 -0.41 -4.27 -1.94
C LEU A 120 -0.81 -5.74 -1.80
N GLY A 121 -1.41 -6.30 -2.83
CA GLY A 121 -1.79 -7.71 -2.87
C GLY A 121 -0.59 -8.62 -2.66
N ALA A 122 0.54 -8.34 -3.31
CA ALA A 122 1.79 -9.05 -3.10
C ALA A 122 2.33 -8.82 -1.68
N ALA A 123 2.44 -7.55 -1.24
CA ALA A 123 3.04 -7.18 0.04
C ALA A 123 2.27 -7.72 1.27
N TYR A 124 0.95 -7.80 1.18
CA TYR A 124 0.08 -8.27 2.27
C TYR A 124 -0.35 -9.74 2.08
N GLY A 125 0.04 -10.37 0.97
CA GLY A 125 -0.29 -11.75 0.66
C GLY A 125 -1.78 -11.97 0.39
N LEU A 126 -2.42 -11.02 -0.32
CA LEU A 126 -3.84 -11.06 -0.69
C LEU A 126 -4.07 -11.60 -2.11
N GLY A 127 -3.02 -12.03 -2.79
CA GLY A 127 -3.05 -12.39 -4.21
C GLY A 127 -2.94 -11.18 -5.13
N LYS A 128 -3.17 -11.39 -6.41
CA LYS A 128 -2.90 -10.37 -7.45
C LYS A 128 -3.91 -9.21 -7.49
N LEU A 129 -5.12 -9.40 -6.94
CA LEU A 129 -6.22 -8.42 -6.94
C LEU A 129 -6.55 -7.87 -8.35
N GLU A 130 -6.49 -8.72 -9.38
CA GLU A 130 -6.64 -8.32 -10.79
C GLU A 130 -7.99 -7.64 -11.05
N ALA A 131 -9.09 -8.21 -10.53
CA ALA A 131 -10.42 -7.61 -10.68
C ALA A 131 -10.51 -6.21 -10.05
N VAL A 132 -9.83 -5.99 -8.92
CA VAL A 132 -9.76 -4.67 -8.25
C VAL A 132 -8.95 -3.70 -9.10
N SER A 133 -7.83 -4.15 -9.65
CA SER A 133 -6.96 -3.35 -10.54
C SER A 133 -7.72 -2.87 -11.78
N GLU A 134 -8.44 -3.77 -12.46
CA GLU A 134 -9.20 -3.42 -13.66
C GLU A 134 -10.38 -2.48 -13.36
N LYS A 135 -11.08 -2.66 -12.24
CA LYS A 135 -12.14 -1.74 -11.80
C LYS A 135 -11.59 -0.34 -11.50
N LEU A 136 -10.45 -0.22 -10.80
CA LEU A 136 -9.81 1.08 -10.54
C LEU A 136 -9.31 1.74 -11.82
N LYS A 137 -8.71 0.97 -12.72
CA LYS A 137 -8.28 1.45 -14.03
C LYS A 137 -9.47 1.98 -14.85
N THR A 138 -10.60 1.28 -14.83
CA THR A 138 -11.82 1.72 -15.50
C THR A 138 -12.38 2.99 -14.87
N ALA A 139 -12.38 3.09 -13.53
CA ALA A 139 -12.90 4.24 -12.81
C ALA A 139 -12.03 5.50 -12.97
N LEU A 140 -10.72 5.34 -12.84
CA LEU A 140 -9.78 6.44 -12.62
C LEU A 140 -8.72 6.58 -13.71
N GLY A 141 -8.61 5.62 -14.63
CA GLY A 141 -7.48 5.51 -15.54
C GLY A 141 -6.24 4.90 -14.85
N ALA A 142 -5.26 4.55 -15.65
CA ALA A 142 -3.96 4.06 -15.21
C ALA A 142 -2.91 4.53 -16.21
N THR A 143 -2.38 5.73 -16.02
CA THR A 143 -1.46 6.35 -16.98
C THR A 143 -0.01 5.96 -16.70
N ARG A 144 0.32 5.72 -15.42
CA ARG A 144 1.69 5.41 -15.00
C ARG A 144 1.71 4.79 -13.61
N GLU A 145 2.55 3.77 -13.40
CA GLU A 145 2.95 3.33 -12.07
C GLU A 145 4.14 4.16 -11.57
N PHE A 146 4.15 4.51 -10.27
CA PHE A 146 5.17 5.37 -9.68
C PHE A 146 5.37 5.11 -8.18
N GLY A 147 6.26 5.88 -7.53
CA GLY A 147 6.58 5.77 -6.12
C GLY A 147 7.79 4.90 -5.81
N ALA A 148 8.38 4.30 -6.86
CA ALA A 148 9.66 3.62 -6.83
C ALA A 148 10.36 3.80 -8.19
N VAL A 149 11.68 3.89 -8.20
CA VAL A 149 12.47 3.98 -9.42
C VAL A 149 12.39 2.65 -10.17
N ASP A 150 12.85 1.57 -9.55
CA ASP A 150 12.94 0.25 -10.19
C ASP A 150 11.72 -0.65 -9.93
N GLY A 151 10.94 -0.36 -8.87
CA GLY A 151 9.88 -1.25 -8.41
C GLY A 151 10.41 -2.55 -7.79
N LEU A 152 9.49 -3.45 -7.39
CA LEU A 152 9.79 -4.75 -6.79
C LEU A 152 8.94 -5.84 -7.42
N THR A 153 9.48 -7.06 -7.51
CA THR A 153 8.69 -8.20 -7.96
C THR A 153 7.69 -8.63 -6.90
N ALA A 154 6.67 -9.38 -7.29
CA ALA A 154 5.67 -9.89 -6.36
C ALA A 154 6.32 -10.80 -5.28
N GLU A 155 7.31 -11.57 -5.66
CA GLU A 155 8.08 -12.46 -4.77
C GLU A 155 8.91 -11.65 -3.77
N ALA A 156 9.56 -10.57 -4.22
CA ALA A 156 10.34 -9.69 -3.34
C ALA A 156 9.45 -8.93 -2.35
N LEU A 157 8.19 -8.64 -2.71
CA LEU A 157 7.20 -7.99 -1.85
C LEU A 157 6.54 -8.95 -0.86
N ALA A 158 6.57 -10.26 -1.09
CA ALA A 158 5.79 -11.23 -0.34
C ALA A 158 6.00 -11.14 1.18
N PRO A 159 4.96 -11.42 2.01
CA PRO A 159 5.09 -11.51 3.45
C PRO A 159 6.21 -12.47 3.87
N GLY A 160 7.10 -12.03 4.77
CA GLY A 160 8.27 -12.81 5.18
C GLY A 160 9.50 -12.68 4.28
N THR A 161 9.34 -12.05 3.10
CA THR A 161 10.45 -11.73 2.20
C THR A 161 10.80 -10.25 2.26
N TYR A 162 9.81 -9.37 2.08
CA TYR A 162 10.04 -7.94 2.09
C TYR A 162 10.38 -7.41 3.48
N HIS A 163 11.57 -6.84 3.58
CA HIS A 163 12.00 -5.96 4.66
C HIS A 163 13.03 -4.99 4.07
N TYR A 164 12.82 -3.73 4.16
CA TYR A 164 13.60 -2.68 3.46
C TYR A 164 15.12 -2.89 3.53
N MET A 165 15.65 -3.26 4.70
CA MET A 165 17.07 -3.58 4.96
C MET A 165 17.20 -4.42 6.22
N VAL A 166 18.40 -4.94 6.46
CA VAL A 166 18.71 -5.73 7.68
C VAL A 166 18.28 -4.99 8.94
N GLY A 167 17.52 -5.67 9.80
CA GLY A 167 16.99 -5.10 11.06
C GLY A 167 15.66 -4.36 10.93
N MET A 168 15.12 -4.23 9.71
CA MET A 168 13.78 -3.69 9.50
C MET A 168 12.70 -4.79 9.66
N PRO A 169 11.49 -4.41 10.10
CA PRO A 169 10.43 -5.39 10.33
C PRO A 169 9.86 -5.96 9.04
N TYR A 170 9.39 -7.21 9.12
CA TYR A 170 8.56 -7.86 8.12
C TYR A 170 7.07 -7.55 8.37
N PHE A 171 6.23 -7.83 7.38
CA PHE A 171 4.76 -7.64 7.47
C PHE A 171 4.12 -8.29 8.69
N GLN A 172 4.56 -9.49 9.06
CA GLN A 172 4.00 -10.24 10.20
C GLN A 172 4.41 -9.68 11.57
N GLN A 173 5.42 -8.83 11.62
CA GLN A 173 5.93 -8.24 12.85
C GLN A 173 5.16 -6.95 13.18
N VAL A 174 3.90 -7.11 13.59
CA VAL A 174 3.03 -5.99 13.98
C VAL A 174 3.36 -5.44 15.36
N ASP A 175 2.91 -4.22 15.63
CA ASP A 175 2.79 -3.70 17.00
C ASP A 175 1.43 -4.13 17.56
N VAL A 176 1.44 -4.88 18.67
CA VAL A 176 0.24 -5.19 19.46
C VAL A 176 0.10 -4.11 20.52
N HIS A 177 -0.97 -3.34 20.46
CA HIS A 177 -1.21 -2.19 21.33
C HIS A 177 -1.98 -2.58 22.58
N ALA A 178 -2.96 -3.48 22.45
CA ALA A 178 -3.76 -3.96 23.58
C ALA A 178 -4.34 -5.34 23.29
N LYS A 179 -4.70 -6.04 24.40
CA LYS A 179 -5.43 -7.32 24.36
C LYS A 179 -6.64 -7.23 25.25
N TYR A 180 -7.77 -7.68 24.73
CA TYR A 180 -9.08 -7.67 25.40
C TYR A 180 -9.63 -9.09 25.47
N PRO A 181 -10.60 -9.37 26.35
CA PRO A 181 -11.17 -10.70 26.50
C PRO A 181 -11.83 -11.24 25.23
N ASN A 182 -12.33 -10.37 24.36
CA ASN A 182 -12.99 -10.73 23.11
C ASN A 182 -12.99 -9.57 22.10
N TYR A 183 -13.44 -9.86 20.89
CA TYR A 183 -13.53 -8.90 19.81
C TYR A 183 -14.40 -7.67 20.13
N GLN A 184 -15.56 -7.87 20.78
CA GLN A 184 -16.48 -6.77 21.08
C GLN A 184 -15.86 -5.78 22.08
N ALA A 185 -15.13 -6.29 23.08
CA ALA A 185 -14.43 -5.45 24.04
C ALA A 185 -13.29 -4.65 23.36
N ALA A 186 -12.50 -5.29 22.50
CA ALA A 186 -11.45 -4.63 21.73
C ALA A 186 -12.02 -3.56 20.79
N LEU A 187 -13.09 -3.89 20.10
CA LEU A 187 -13.80 -2.99 19.20
C LEU A 187 -14.31 -1.74 19.91
N ALA A 188 -14.99 -1.94 21.04
CA ALA A 188 -15.52 -0.84 21.86
C ALA A 188 -14.41 0.08 22.39
N ALA A 189 -13.27 -0.49 22.78
CA ALA A 189 -12.13 0.30 23.26
C ALA A 189 -11.54 1.20 22.15
N VAL A 190 -11.34 0.65 20.93
CA VAL A 190 -10.85 1.42 19.80
C VAL A 190 -11.83 2.51 19.39
N GLU A 191 -13.13 2.20 19.29
CA GLU A 191 -14.17 3.20 18.98
C GLU A 191 -14.19 4.33 20.03
N LYS A 192 -14.11 3.99 21.31
CA LYS A 192 -14.04 4.97 22.42
C LYS A 192 -12.78 5.85 22.32
N GLY A 193 -11.62 5.24 22.04
CA GLY A 193 -10.36 5.96 21.89
C GLY A 193 -10.39 6.95 20.73
N LEU A 194 -10.90 6.52 19.57
CA LEU A 194 -11.06 7.37 18.38
C LEU A 194 -12.09 8.48 18.61
N ALA A 195 -13.23 8.18 19.23
CA ALA A 195 -14.24 9.19 19.55
C ALA A 195 -13.71 10.27 20.51
N ALA A 196 -12.80 9.90 21.41
CA ALA A 196 -12.14 10.83 22.33
C ALA A 196 -10.92 11.55 21.73
N GLY A 197 -10.54 11.26 20.46
CA GLY A 197 -9.37 11.85 19.82
C GLY A 197 -8.05 11.50 20.52
N LYS A 198 -7.97 10.36 21.22
CA LYS A 198 -6.77 9.96 21.93
C LYS A 198 -5.56 9.89 20.99
N GLY A 199 -4.38 10.28 21.47
CA GLY A 199 -3.16 10.32 20.69
C GLY A 199 -3.20 11.33 19.54
N GLY A 200 -4.04 12.37 19.62
CA GLY A 200 -4.18 13.38 18.57
C GLY A 200 -4.79 12.85 17.28
N THR A 201 -5.66 11.83 17.38
CA THR A 201 -6.16 11.09 16.21
C THR A 201 -7.60 11.44 15.87
N LYS A 202 -7.97 11.11 14.61
CA LYS A 202 -9.35 11.11 14.12
C LYS A 202 -9.66 9.81 13.39
N LYS A 203 -10.86 9.28 13.58
CA LYS A 203 -11.37 8.16 12.80
C LYS A 203 -11.64 8.62 11.37
N VAL A 204 -11.07 7.92 10.39
CA VAL A 204 -11.32 8.14 8.97
C VAL A 204 -12.37 7.16 8.45
N TYR A 205 -12.19 5.87 8.75
CA TYR A 205 -13.11 4.82 8.31
C TYR A 205 -13.09 3.62 9.26
N ARG A 206 -14.05 2.75 9.07
CA ARG A 206 -14.08 1.38 9.60
C ARG A 206 -14.58 0.43 8.51
N ILE A 207 -13.91 -0.70 8.34
CA ILE A 207 -14.33 -1.79 7.48
C ILE A 207 -14.38 -3.06 8.31
N ASP A 208 -15.56 -3.68 8.38
CA ASP A 208 -15.75 -4.96 9.04
C ASP A 208 -15.55 -6.10 8.01
N LEU A 209 -14.85 -7.15 8.41
CA LEU A 209 -14.62 -8.32 7.58
C LEU A 209 -15.76 -9.32 7.73
N PRO A 210 -16.49 -9.67 6.65
CA PRO A 210 -17.63 -10.57 6.74
C PRO A 210 -17.21 -11.97 7.23
N GLY A 211 -17.97 -12.52 8.19
CA GLY A 211 -17.70 -13.85 8.76
C GLY A 211 -16.41 -13.94 9.60
N ARG A 212 -15.82 -12.83 9.99
CA ARG A 212 -14.65 -12.76 10.85
C ARG A 212 -14.89 -11.79 12.01
N GLU A 213 -14.35 -12.11 13.16
CA GLU A 213 -14.23 -11.15 14.27
C GLU A 213 -13.02 -10.22 14.00
N ALA A 214 -13.14 -9.41 12.96
CA ALA A 214 -12.07 -8.51 12.54
C ALA A 214 -12.62 -7.25 11.89
N SER A 215 -12.07 -6.09 12.30
CA SER A 215 -12.33 -4.77 11.74
C SER A 215 -11.04 -3.99 11.56
N VAL A 216 -10.91 -3.28 10.45
CA VAL A 216 -9.83 -2.33 10.24
C VAL A 216 -10.36 -0.90 10.31
N PHE A 217 -9.62 -0.06 11.02
CA PHE A 217 -9.88 1.37 11.15
C PHE A 217 -8.81 2.17 10.46
N GLY A 218 -9.20 3.15 9.66
CA GLY A 218 -8.30 4.21 9.21
C GLY A 218 -8.23 5.31 10.26
N VAL A 219 -7.01 5.68 10.61
CA VAL A 219 -6.71 6.61 11.69
C VAL A 219 -5.82 7.71 11.17
N ALA A 220 -6.36 8.94 11.11
CA ALA A 220 -5.58 10.15 10.84
C ALA A 220 -4.87 10.60 12.12
N ILE A 221 -3.61 10.98 12.04
CA ILE A 221 -2.85 11.60 13.13
C ILE A 221 -2.75 13.08 12.81
N VAL A 222 -3.52 13.89 13.54
CA VAL A 222 -3.74 15.31 13.21
C VAL A 222 -3.07 16.29 14.16
N THR A 223 -2.75 15.85 15.39
CA THR A 223 -1.95 16.61 16.34
C THR A 223 -0.87 15.73 16.96
N GLY A 224 0.26 16.32 17.28
CA GLY A 224 1.40 15.58 17.80
C GLY A 224 1.37 15.44 19.31
N ASP A 225 0.46 14.64 19.85
CA ASP A 225 0.51 14.20 21.26
C ASP A 225 1.39 12.94 21.44
N GLY A 226 2.26 12.66 20.45
CA GLY A 226 3.17 11.54 20.48
C GLY A 226 4.32 11.68 21.47
N ILE A 227 5.35 10.83 21.31
CA ILE A 227 6.52 10.74 22.22
C ILE A 227 7.25 12.10 22.31
N ASP A 228 7.35 12.82 21.21
CA ASP A 228 7.88 14.18 21.16
C ASP A 228 6.70 15.16 21.11
N LYS A 229 6.47 15.88 22.20
CA LYS A 229 5.47 16.95 22.25
C LYS A 229 5.70 17.96 21.13
N GLY A 230 4.87 17.94 20.12
CA GLY A 230 4.92 18.78 18.94
C GLY A 230 4.27 18.09 17.73
N ASP A 231 4.09 18.82 16.64
CA ASP A 231 3.39 18.32 15.44
C ASP A 231 4.26 17.41 14.54
N LYS A 232 5.41 16.93 15.04
CA LYS A 232 6.44 16.24 14.24
C LYS A 232 6.04 14.88 13.66
N ASP A 233 5.05 14.23 14.24
CA ASP A 233 4.65 12.87 13.88
C ASP A 233 3.24 12.81 13.31
N THR A 234 2.68 13.96 12.89
CA THR A 234 1.38 14.03 12.22
C THR A 234 1.45 13.53 10.78
N ASP A 235 0.29 13.16 10.21
CA ASP A 235 0.18 12.78 8.81
C ASP A 235 0.81 13.87 7.90
N LYS A 236 0.54 15.15 8.19
CA LYS A 236 1.08 16.28 7.42
C LYS A 236 2.59 16.35 7.49
N GLU A 237 3.16 16.37 8.71
CA GLU A 237 4.61 16.52 8.90
C GLU A 237 5.42 15.38 8.27
N ILE A 238 4.90 14.15 8.36
CA ILE A 238 5.51 12.99 7.71
C ILE A 238 5.46 13.13 6.19
N MET A 239 4.31 13.55 5.65
CA MET A 239 4.14 13.71 4.20
C MET A 239 4.91 14.91 3.64
N ASP A 240 5.13 15.98 4.39
CA ASP A 240 6.00 17.09 3.97
C ASP A 240 7.44 16.64 3.67
N ILE A 241 7.88 15.56 4.31
CA ILE A 241 9.18 14.94 4.05
C ILE A 241 9.12 13.88 2.95
N LEU A 242 8.12 12.99 2.97
CA LEU A 242 8.05 11.84 2.06
C LEU A 242 7.44 12.19 0.70
N ASP A 243 6.43 13.08 0.67
CA ASP A 243 5.63 13.40 -0.50
C ASP A 243 6.10 14.71 -1.19
N TRP A 244 7.38 14.81 -1.49
CA TRP A 244 8.00 16.01 -2.04
C TRP A 244 8.12 16.03 -3.56
N GLN A 245 8.01 14.86 -4.19
CA GLN A 245 8.15 14.71 -5.64
C GLN A 245 6.95 15.28 -6.39
N GLU A 246 7.07 15.43 -7.71
CA GLU A 246 6.01 15.93 -8.57
C GLU A 246 4.78 15.02 -8.51
N LEU A 247 4.96 13.70 -8.58
CA LEU A 247 3.88 12.73 -8.42
C LEU A 247 3.66 12.44 -6.94
N ARG A 248 2.45 12.76 -6.46
CA ARG A 248 2.11 12.77 -5.04
C ARG A 248 1.70 11.39 -4.55
N ILE A 249 2.32 10.96 -3.46
CA ILE A 249 2.07 9.67 -2.81
C ILE A 249 1.06 9.77 -1.65
N THR A 250 0.22 10.80 -1.65
CA THR A 250 -0.79 11.06 -0.59
C THR A 250 -1.67 9.84 -0.28
N ALA A 251 -1.92 8.96 -1.27
CA ALA A 251 -2.66 7.71 -1.07
C ALA A 251 -1.96 6.69 -0.13
N ALA A 252 -0.75 6.99 0.36
CA ALA A 252 -0.12 6.23 1.44
C ALA A 252 -0.90 6.33 2.77
N LEU A 253 -1.68 7.38 2.95
CA LEU A 253 -2.48 7.67 4.15
C LEU A 253 -3.90 7.07 4.06
N PRO A 254 -4.60 6.90 5.22
CA PRO A 254 -4.19 7.11 6.61
C PRO A 254 -3.39 5.93 7.19
N ASN A 255 -2.97 6.06 8.47
CA ASN A 255 -2.51 4.93 9.27
C ASN A 255 -3.69 3.99 9.63
N GLU A 256 -3.40 2.77 10.12
CA GLU A 256 -4.44 1.75 10.31
C GLU A 256 -4.28 1.02 11.63
N ILE A 257 -5.42 0.75 12.28
CA ILE A 257 -5.56 -0.19 13.39
C ILE A 257 -6.39 -1.37 12.91
N LEU A 258 -5.89 -2.58 13.14
CA LEU A 258 -6.65 -3.82 12.97
C LEU A 258 -7.06 -4.35 14.34
N VAL A 259 -8.35 -4.54 14.55
CA VAL A 259 -8.93 -5.33 15.62
C VAL A 259 -9.21 -6.72 15.06
N GLN A 260 -8.60 -7.75 15.64
CA GLN A 260 -8.83 -9.14 15.22
C GLN A 260 -8.93 -10.04 16.46
N GLY A 261 -10.11 -10.63 16.67
CA GLY A 261 -10.43 -11.24 17.95
C GLY A 261 -10.28 -10.20 19.08
N GLY A 262 -9.64 -10.57 20.18
CA GLY A 262 -9.36 -9.65 21.29
C GLY A 262 -8.11 -8.78 21.12
N GLU A 263 -7.37 -8.88 19.99
CA GLU A 263 -6.13 -8.14 19.80
C GLU A 263 -6.34 -6.86 19.00
N VAL A 264 -5.69 -5.78 19.43
CA VAL A 264 -5.64 -4.49 18.74
C VAL A 264 -4.21 -4.26 18.26
N MET A 265 -4.01 -4.13 16.96
CA MET A 265 -2.67 -4.09 16.38
C MET A 265 -2.56 -3.11 15.22
N SER A 266 -1.34 -2.70 14.90
CA SER A 266 -1.00 -1.95 13.68
C SER A 266 0.22 -2.53 12.99
N LEU A 267 0.39 -2.23 11.70
CA LEU A 267 1.66 -2.43 11.03
C LEU A 267 2.71 -1.51 11.67
N ARG A 268 3.93 -2.01 11.84
CA ARG A 268 5.02 -1.17 12.35
C ARG A 268 5.28 -0.01 11.42
N GLY A 269 5.40 1.19 11.98
CA GLY A 269 5.61 2.42 11.21
C GLY A 269 6.80 2.34 10.25
N ARG A 270 7.92 1.71 10.67
CA ARG A 270 9.09 1.48 9.79
C ARG A 270 8.76 0.63 8.57
N TYR A 271 8.01 -0.45 8.74
CA TYR A 271 7.58 -1.32 7.62
C TYR A 271 6.69 -0.54 6.67
N ARG A 272 5.68 0.15 7.21
CA ARG A 272 4.68 0.87 6.44
C ARG A 272 5.30 2.03 5.63
N ILE A 273 6.16 2.84 6.26
CA ILE A 273 6.88 3.92 5.57
C ILE A 273 7.74 3.36 4.45
N ALA A 274 8.55 2.33 4.72
CA ALA A 274 9.42 1.73 3.73
C ALA A 274 8.64 1.10 2.56
N LEU A 275 7.50 0.47 2.83
CA LEU A 275 6.65 -0.13 1.78
C LEU A 275 6.06 0.93 0.84
N HIS A 276 5.62 2.07 1.38
CA HIS A 276 4.97 3.13 0.59
C HIS A 276 5.97 4.14 -0.01
N SER A 277 7.18 4.21 0.51
CA SER A 277 8.24 5.14 0.07
C SER A 277 9.59 4.41 0.00
N PRO A 278 9.72 3.37 -0.86
CA PRO A 278 10.89 2.48 -0.84
C PRO A 278 12.19 3.18 -1.23
N ASP A 279 12.14 4.31 -1.95
CA ASP A 279 13.31 5.06 -2.37
C ASP A 279 13.73 6.16 -1.39
N THR A 280 13.09 6.23 -0.21
CA THR A 280 13.44 7.22 0.81
C THR A 280 14.86 6.97 1.32
N LYS A 281 15.75 7.91 1.04
CA LYS A 281 17.15 7.84 1.50
C LYS A 281 17.22 8.03 3.02
N MET A 282 18.31 7.55 3.64
CA MET A 282 18.52 7.77 5.07
C MET A 282 18.77 9.26 5.39
N ALA A 283 19.53 9.97 4.59
CA ALA A 283 19.92 11.37 4.83
C ALA A 283 19.45 12.31 3.70
N GLY A 284 19.48 13.62 3.98
CA GLY A 284 19.08 14.67 3.05
C GLY A 284 17.82 15.41 3.50
N ALA A 285 17.38 16.40 2.71
CA ALA A 285 16.21 17.23 3.03
C ALA A 285 14.92 16.41 3.17
N HIS A 286 14.79 15.32 2.39
CA HIS A 286 13.65 14.40 2.36
C HIS A 286 14.06 12.98 2.81
N GLY A 287 15.10 12.90 3.66
CA GLY A 287 15.60 11.63 4.17
C GLY A 287 14.89 11.19 5.44
N PHE A 288 14.94 9.87 5.73
CA PHE A 288 14.32 9.26 6.91
C PHE A 288 14.78 9.90 8.23
N THR A 289 16.02 10.42 8.30
CA THR A 289 16.53 11.13 9.49
C THR A 289 15.67 12.34 9.88
N LYS A 290 14.90 12.93 8.97
CA LYS A 290 13.97 14.04 9.25
C LYS A 290 12.68 13.60 9.94
N ILE A 291 12.32 12.34 9.77
CA ILE A 291 11.12 11.71 10.37
C ILE A 291 11.51 10.49 11.22
N MET A 292 12.69 10.53 11.85
CA MET A 292 13.18 9.39 12.64
C MET A 292 12.29 9.06 13.84
N SER A 293 11.59 10.06 14.41
CA SER A 293 10.60 9.90 15.47
C SER A 293 9.28 9.30 14.98
N ALA A 294 8.92 9.50 13.71
CA ALA A 294 7.60 9.14 13.18
C ALA A 294 7.15 7.68 13.47
N PRO A 295 7.99 6.64 13.31
CA PRO A 295 7.56 5.29 13.67
C PRO A 295 7.16 5.14 15.15
N GLY A 296 7.87 5.84 16.03
CA GLY A 296 7.57 5.88 17.47
C GLY A 296 6.31 6.69 17.78
N GLY A 297 6.16 7.86 17.18
CA GLY A 297 4.99 8.73 17.33
C GLY A 297 3.72 8.08 16.81
N ILE A 298 3.76 7.47 15.62
CA ILE A 298 2.64 6.67 15.07
C ILE A 298 2.24 5.56 16.06
N LYS A 299 3.23 4.80 16.56
CA LYS A 299 2.97 3.74 17.51
C LYS A 299 2.32 4.27 18.79
N ALA A 300 2.82 5.37 19.34
CA ALA A 300 2.27 6.00 20.56
C ALA A 300 0.83 6.50 20.35
N ALA A 301 0.55 7.16 19.22
CA ALA A 301 -0.79 7.62 18.87
C ALA A 301 -1.80 6.46 18.78
N LEU A 302 -1.43 5.39 18.07
CA LEU A 302 -2.29 4.22 17.90
C LEU A 302 -2.44 3.41 19.21
N ASN A 303 -1.39 3.38 20.06
CA ASN A 303 -1.45 2.78 21.39
C ASN A 303 -2.45 3.52 22.29
N ALA A 304 -2.43 4.85 22.29
CA ALA A 304 -3.39 5.65 23.04
C ALA A 304 -4.84 5.41 22.59
N VAL A 305 -5.09 5.26 21.29
CA VAL A 305 -6.41 4.88 20.74
C VAL A 305 -6.83 3.51 21.25
N ALA A 306 -5.92 2.55 21.25
CA ALA A 306 -6.20 1.18 21.67
C ALA A 306 -6.46 1.03 23.17
N GLY A 307 -6.22 2.08 23.99
CA GLY A 307 -6.32 2.00 25.44
C GLY A 307 -5.14 1.30 26.11
N GLY A 308 -4.01 1.16 25.39
CA GLY A 308 -2.74 0.73 25.96
C GLY A 308 -2.15 1.83 26.86
N GLU A 309 -1.51 1.43 27.95
CA GLU A 309 -0.74 2.30 28.84
C GLU A 309 0.67 2.56 28.31
#